data_54b4dfd02ef6b5fe92ed949d0c57f858
#
_entry.id   54b4dfd02ef6b5fe92ed949d0c57f858
#
_cell.length_a   1.000
_cell.length_b   1.000
_cell.length_c   1.000
_cell.angle_alpha   90.00
_cell.angle_beta   90.00
_cell.angle_gamma   90.00
#
_symmetry.space_group_name_H-M   'P 1'
#
loop_
_entity.id
_entity.type
_entity.pdbx_description
1 polymer ?
#
loop_
_entity_poly.entity_id
_entity_poly.type
_entity_poly.pdbx_seq_one_letter_code
_entity_poly.pdbx_strand_id
1 'polypeptide(L)'
;MARYIKQELPDLRKTGEKKAYYRLKTERKIDFNQFIELISSHNSGISKGEAFHVLTHATDTLAELLAEGYSVTIDEMGTFKATIGLVDDKEVDSFEEGTPKLNARSLRVDGVNFQADKRLIANVDIRCNLERAGVSRLCRSPFSKEERLQKALEYLNAHGAMKVK
;
A
#
# COMPACT_ATOMS: atom_id res chain seq x y z
N MET A 1 -12.45 13.57 13.86
CA MET A 1 -11.21 13.29 14.58
C MET A 1 -10.60 12.01 14.03
N ALA A 2 -9.30 12.01 13.75
CA ALA A 2 -8.60 10.82 13.31
C ALA A 2 -8.21 9.97 14.52
N ARG A 3 -8.47 8.66 14.47
CA ARG A 3 -8.16 7.76 15.57
C ARG A 3 -6.85 7.03 15.34
N TYR A 4 -6.05 6.86 16.39
CA TYR A 4 -4.83 6.08 16.33
C TYR A 4 -4.83 4.91 17.30
N ILE A 5 -4.11 3.86 16.95
CA ILE A 5 -3.93 2.68 17.77
C ILE A 5 -2.45 2.46 18.07
N LYS A 6 -2.17 2.00 19.29
CA LYS A 6 -0.86 1.50 19.67
C LYS A 6 -0.79 0.03 19.30
N GLN A 7 0.10 -0.35 18.41
CA GLN A 7 0.26 -1.74 17.94
C GLN A 7 1.56 -2.32 18.44
N GLU A 8 1.51 -3.55 18.95
CA GLU A 8 2.70 -4.30 19.35
C GLU A 8 3.50 -4.73 18.11
N LEU A 9 4.81 -4.50 18.13
CA LEU A 9 5.72 -4.98 17.09
C LEU A 9 6.14 -6.43 17.36
N PRO A 10 6.27 -7.25 16.31
CA PRO A 10 6.86 -8.58 16.45
C PRO A 10 8.34 -8.45 16.87
N ASP A 11 8.75 -9.19 17.87
CA ASP A 11 10.16 -9.28 18.29
C ASP A 11 10.93 -10.21 17.34
N LEU A 12 11.36 -9.66 16.20
CA LEU A 12 12.12 -10.41 15.19
C LEU A 12 13.52 -10.81 15.66
N ARG A 13 14.09 -10.07 16.62
CA ARG A 13 15.44 -10.31 17.16
C ARG A 13 15.44 -11.19 18.42
N LYS A 14 14.27 -11.61 18.90
CA LYS A 14 14.10 -12.43 20.11
C LYS A 14 14.75 -11.83 21.36
N THR A 15 14.75 -10.51 21.49
CA THR A 15 15.32 -9.79 22.63
C THR A 15 14.44 -9.84 23.87
N GLY A 16 13.19 -10.29 23.75
CA GLY A 16 12.17 -10.26 24.80
C GLY A 16 11.52 -8.88 25.00
N GLU A 17 12.01 -7.84 24.35
CA GLU A 17 11.45 -6.50 24.45
C GLU A 17 10.15 -6.36 23.64
N LYS A 18 9.11 -5.87 24.29
CA LYS A 18 7.82 -5.57 23.65
C LYS A 18 7.83 -4.13 23.13
N LYS A 19 8.29 -3.94 21.91
CA LYS A 19 8.22 -2.64 21.24
C LYS A 19 6.83 -2.39 20.65
N ALA A 20 6.46 -1.14 20.51
CA ALA A 20 5.19 -0.75 19.95
C ALA A 20 5.38 0.43 19.00
N TYR A 21 4.51 0.53 18.00
CA TYR A 21 4.41 1.70 17.14
C TYR A 21 2.97 2.22 17.11
N TYR A 22 2.82 3.46 16.67
CA TYR A 22 1.52 4.09 16.53
C TYR A 22 1.14 4.17 15.06
N ARG A 23 -0.11 3.86 14.76
CA ARG A 23 -0.63 4.03 13.40
C ARG A 23 -2.05 4.59 13.44
N LEU A 24 -2.39 5.33 12.40
CA LEU A 24 -3.77 5.77 12.20
C LEU A 24 -4.67 4.54 11.95
N LYS A 25 -5.84 4.56 12.56
CA LYS A 25 -6.90 3.60 12.26
C LYS A 25 -7.66 4.07 11.04
N THR A 26 -7.67 3.28 9.98
CA THR A 26 -8.51 3.55 8.83
C THR A 26 -9.97 3.38 9.21
N GLU A 27 -10.76 4.43 9.13
CA GLU A 27 -12.18 4.41 9.49
C GLU A 27 -13.02 3.81 8.36
N ARG A 28 -12.84 4.31 7.15
CA ARG A 28 -13.50 3.80 5.95
C ARG A 28 -12.66 4.10 4.71
N LYS A 29 -12.90 3.38 3.64
CA LYS A 29 -12.38 3.68 2.32
C LYS A 29 -13.35 4.64 1.63
N ILE A 30 -12.85 5.73 1.09
CA ILE A 30 -13.58 6.64 0.20
C ILE A 30 -13.30 6.16 -1.22
N ASP A 31 -14.33 5.87 -1.99
CA ASP A 31 -14.21 5.52 -3.40
C ASP A 31 -14.15 6.77 -4.30
N PHE A 32 -13.92 6.55 -5.60
CA PHE A 32 -13.77 7.62 -6.56
C PHE A 32 -15.04 8.50 -6.68
N ASN A 33 -16.22 7.89 -6.68
CA ASN A 33 -17.47 8.62 -6.79
C ASN A 33 -17.73 9.49 -5.55
N GLN A 34 -17.49 8.94 -4.37
CA GLN A 34 -17.60 9.68 -3.11
C GLN A 34 -16.59 10.83 -3.06
N PHE A 35 -15.37 10.63 -3.59
CA PHE A 35 -14.36 11.68 -3.66
C PHE A 35 -14.81 12.82 -4.57
N ILE A 36 -15.36 12.52 -5.74
CA ILE A 36 -15.94 13.51 -6.67
C ILE A 36 -17.11 14.25 -6.01
N GLU A 37 -17.97 13.55 -5.29
CA GLU A 37 -19.07 14.19 -4.55
C GLU A 37 -18.56 15.19 -3.52
N LEU A 38 -17.50 14.84 -2.80
CA LEU A 38 -16.88 15.75 -1.84
C LEU A 38 -16.28 16.99 -2.50
N ILE A 39 -15.63 16.86 -3.66
CA ILE A 39 -15.09 17.98 -4.42
C ILE A 39 -16.21 18.92 -4.88
N SER A 40 -17.32 18.38 -5.36
CA SER A 40 -18.43 19.17 -5.93
C SER A 40 -19.41 19.71 -4.89
N SER A 41 -19.42 19.18 -3.66
CA SER A 41 -20.45 19.49 -2.64
C SER A 41 -20.22 20.80 -1.88
N HIS A 42 -19.05 21.39 -1.89
CA HIS A 42 -18.66 22.51 -1.02
C HIS A 42 -18.67 23.87 -1.72
N ASN A 43 -19.71 24.19 -2.49
CA ASN A 43 -19.84 25.48 -3.18
C ASN A 43 -18.60 25.83 -4.05
N SER A 44 -17.95 24.78 -4.56
CA SER A 44 -16.67 24.87 -5.29
C SER A 44 -16.84 25.47 -6.68
N GLY A 45 -18.07 25.67 -7.14
CA GLY A 45 -18.35 26.09 -8.52
C GLY A 45 -18.06 25.01 -9.57
N ILE A 46 -17.63 23.81 -9.14
CA ILE A 46 -17.30 22.69 -10.03
C ILE A 46 -18.44 21.66 -9.98
N SER A 47 -18.99 21.31 -11.12
CA SER A 47 -19.99 20.24 -11.21
C SER A 47 -19.35 18.86 -11.05
N LYS A 48 -20.16 17.85 -10.67
CA LYS A 48 -19.69 16.45 -10.59
C LYS A 48 -19.12 15.95 -11.92
N GLY A 49 -19.74 16.34 -13.05
CA GLY A 49 -19.27 15.96 -14.38
C GLY A 49 -17.90 16.54 -14.70
N GLU A 50 -17.68 17.83 -14.43
CA GLU A 50 -16.38 18.48 -14.64
C GLU A 50 -15.29 17.86 -13.77
N ALA A 51 -15.56 17.63 -12.48
CA ALA A 51 -14.62 16.97 -11.57
C ALA A 51 -14.25 15.57 -12.07
N PHE A 52 -15.24 14.80 -12.53
CA PHE A 52 -15.04 13.48 -13.10
C PHE A 52 -14.13 13.54 -14.34
N HIS A 53 -14.44 14.41 -15.30
CA HIS A 53 -13.66 14.55 -16.52
C HIS A 53 -12.22 14.97 -16.25
N VAL A 54 -12.01 15.99 -15.43
CA VAL A 54 -10.66 16.46 -15.09
C VAL A 54 -9.83 15.37 -14.45
N LEU A 55 -10.37 14.66 -13.45
CA LEU A 55 -9.63 13.59 -12.77
C LEU A 55 -9.35 12.38 -13.67
N THR A 56 -10.29 12.02 -14.55
CA THR A 56 -10.08 10.93 -15.50
C THR A 56 -8.97 11.28 -16.49
N HIS A 57 -9.05 12.47 -17.12
CA HIS A 57 -8.01 12.91 -18.04
C HIS A 57 -6.65 13.08 -17.37
N ALA A 58 -6.62 13.58 -16.14
CA ALA A 58 -5.37 13.68 -15.37
C ALA A 58 -4.74 12.29 -15.13
N THR A 59 -5.56 11.28 -14.85
CA THR A 59 -5.08 9.90 -14.65
C THR A 59 -4.56 9.29 -15.95
N ASP A 60 -5.27 9.50 -17.07
CA ASP A 60 -4.86 8.99 -18.38
C ASP A 60 -3.54 9.64 -18.83
N THR A 61 -3.44 10.97 -18.73
CA THR A 61 -2.20 11.69 -19.06
C THR A 61 -1.03 11.28 -18.17
N LEU A 62 -1.29 11.06 -16.86
CA LEU A 62 -0.27 10.57 -15.95
C LEU A 62 0.23 9.19 -16.37
N ALA A 63 -0.67 8.29 -16.75
CA ALA A 63 -0.30 6.94 -17.21
C ALA A 63 0.54 6.99 -18.50
N GLU A 64 0.19 7.83 -19.45
CA GLU A 64 0.94 8.04 -20.69
C GLU A 64 2.37 8.54 -20.40
N LEU A 65 2.51 9.60 -19.61
CA LEU A 65 3.81 10.17 -19.27
C LEU A 65 4.70 9.17 -18.50
N LEU A 66 4.12 8.41 -17.57
CA LEU A 66 4.85 7.38 -16.83
C LEU A 66 5.28 6.22 -17.74
N ALA A 67 4.46 5.86 -18.74
CA ALA A 67 4.81 4.82 -19.72
C ALA A 67 5.95 5.27 -20.65
N GLU A 68 6.08 6.57 -20.92
CA GLU A 68 7.19 7.16 -21.66
C GLU A 68 8.48 7.31 -20.82
N GLY A 69 8.41 6.96 -19.52
CA GLY A 69 9.57 7.01 -18.62
C GLY A 69 9.77 8.34 -17.91
N TYR A 70 8.82 9.26 -17.99
CA TYR A 70 8.88 10.52 -17.24
C TYR A 70 8.55 10.29 -15.76
N SER A 71 9.10 11.15 -14.91
CA SER A 71 8.58 11.33 -13.56
C SER A 71 7.68 12.56 -13.54
N VAL A 72 6.49 12.44 -12.95
CA VAL A 72 5.50 13.51 -12.95
C VAL A 72 5.35 14.06 -11.55
N THR A 73 5.55 15.36 -11.39
CA THR A 73 5.34 16.06 -10.12
C THR A 73 4.07 16.91 -10.25
N ILE A 74 3.14 16.69 -9.33
CA ILE A 74 1.95 17.53 -9.15
C ILE A 74 2.19 18.33 -7.87
N ASP A 75 2.23 19.66 -8.00
CA ASP A 75 2.47 20.55 -6.87
C ASP A 75 1.45 20.32 -5.76
N GLU A 76 1.92 20.38 -4.52
CA GLU A 76 1.15 20.13 -3.30
C GLU A 76 0.59 18.71 -3.16
N MET A 77 0.76 17.83 -4.16
CA MET A 77 0.38 16.42 -4.08
C MET A 77 1.61 15.53 -3.89
N GLY A 78 2.52 15.53 -4.87
CA GLY A 78 3.73 14.70 -4.81
C GLY A 78 4.23 14.30 -6.18
N THR A 79 5.20 13.39 -6.18
CA THR A 79 5.88 12.91 -7.38
C THR A 79 5.58 11.44 -7.62
N PHE A 80 5.27 11.11 -8.86
CA PHE A 80 5.00 9.76 -9.35
C PHE A 80 6.16 9.30 -10.23
N LYS A 81 6.58 8.03 -10.08
CA LYS A 81 7.60 7.37 -10.90
C LYS A 81 7.20 5.92 -11.16
N ALA A 82 7.27 5.49 -12.40
CA ALA A 82 7.11 4.08 -12.73
C ALA A 82 8.29 3.25 -12.21
N THR A 83 8.03 2.02 -11.82
CA THR A 83 9.04 1.02 -11.46
C THR A 83 8.97 -0.15 -12.41
N ILE A 84 10.13 -0.75 -12.67
CA ILE A 84 10.27 -1.88 -13.58
C ILE A 84 10.58 -3.11 -12.75
N GLY A 85 9.88 -4.20 -13.02
CA GLY A 85 10.14 -5.52 -12.47
C GLY A 85 10.33 -6.55 -13.58
N LEU A 86 10.67 -7.76 -13.15
CA LEU A 86 10.81 -8.90 -14.07
C LEU A 86 9.44 -9.49 -14.40
N VAL A 87 9.31 -9.98 -15.61
CA VAL A 87 8.19 -10.86 -15.97
C VAL A 87 8.35 -12.16 -15.19
N ASP A 88 7.24 -12.76 -14.75
CA ASP A 88 7.23 -13.96 -13.93
C ASP A 88 8.15 -15.06 -14.50
N ASP A 89 8.78 -15.82 -13.60
CA ASP A 89 9.73 -16.91 -13.90
C ASP A 89 11.09 -16.51 -14.50
N LYS A 90 11.47 -15.24 -14.44
CA LYS A 90 12.80 -14.79 -14.86
C LYS A 90 13.71 -14.53 -13.64
N GLU A 91 14.94 -15.03 -13.78
CA GLU A 91 16.00 -14.74 -12.79
C GLU A 91 16.68 -13.41 -13.12
N VAL A 92 17.14 -12.73 -12.09
CA VAL A 92 17.92 -11.48 -12.21
C VAL A 92 19.26 -11.78 -12.88
N ASP A 93 19.66 -10.95 -13.84
CA ASP A 93 21.00 -11.04 -14.42
C ASP A 93 22.09 -10.69 -13.39
N SER A 94 23.24 -11.36 -13.52
CA SER A 94 24.46 -10.93 -12.83
C SER A 94 24.94 -9.62 -13.46
N PHE A 95 25.46 -8.72 -12.62
CA PHE A 95 26.07 -7.46 -13.11
C PHE A 95 27.41 -7.69 -13.83
N GLU A 96 27.96 -8.92 -13.79
CA GLU A 96 29.22 -9.25 -14.46
C GLU A 96 29.04 -9.31 -15.98
N GLU A 97 29.94 -8.65 -16.70
CA GLU A 97 29.95 -8.62 -18.17
C GLU A 97 30.13 -10.03 -18.75
N GLY A 98 29.26 -10.45 -19.64
CA GLY A 98 29.45 -11.67 -20.43
C GLY A 98 28.21 -12.27 -21.06
N THR A 99 27.07 -12.29 -20.44
CA THR A 99 25.85 -12.91 -21.00
C THR A 99 24.58 -12.23 -20.47
N PRO A 100 24.10 -11.14 -21.14
CA PRO A 100 22.80 -10.59 -20.79
C PRO A 100 21.73 -11.63 -21.13
N LYS A 101 21.11 -12.20 -20.09
CA LYS A 101 19.99 -13.15 -20.23
C LYS A 101 18.66 -12.43 -20.38
N LEU A 102 18.59 -11.18 -19.89
CA LEU A 102 17.39 -10.35 -19.88
C LEU A 102 17.42 -9.34 -21.03
N ASN A 103 16.25 -9.10 -21.60
CA ASN A 103 16.01 -8.07 -22.61
C ASN A 103 14.73 -7.32 -22.31
N ALA A 104 14.36 -6.32 -23.12
CA ALA A 104 13.15 -5.53 -22.91
C ALA A 104 11.87 -6.35 -22.78
N ARG A 105 11.81 -7.56 -23.36
CA ARG A 105 10.65 -8.47 -23.24
C ARG A 105 10.60 -9.19 -21.90
N SER A 106 11.70 -9.20 -21.16
CA SER A 106 11.81 -9.80 -19.83
C SER A 106 11.45 -8.81 -18.72
N LEU A 107 11.19 -7.56 -19.07
CA LEU A 107 10.89 -6.47 -18.14
C LEU A 107 9.46 -5.99 -18.36
N ARG A 108 8.83 -5.56 -17.27
CA ARG A 108 7.51 -4.91 -17.31
C ARG A 108 7.45 -3.80 -16.25
N VAL A 109 6.54 -2.87 -16.43
CA VAL A 109 6.19 -1.95 -15.35
C VAL A 109 5.43 -2.76 -14.30
N ASP A 110 5.94 -2.82 -13.08
CA ASP A 110 5.37 -3.59 -11.96
C ASP A 110 4.71 -2.70 -10.91
N GLY A 111 4.93 -1.39 -10.99
CA GLY A 111 4.30 -0.47 -10.06
C GLY A 111 4.55 0.99 -10.36
N VAL A 112 3.96 1.84 -9.54
CA VAL A 112 4.18 3.28 -9.53
C VAL A 112 4.51 3.70 -8.10
N ASN A 113 5.69 4.24 -7.90
CA ASN A 113 6.09 4.84 -6.64
C ASN A 113 5.51 6.25 -6.55
N PHE A 114 4.89 6.53 -5.42
CA PHE A 114 4.39 7.86 -5.07
C PHE A 114 5.15 8.41 -3.86
N GLN A 115 5.72 9.60 -4.03
CA GLN A 115 6.35 10.34 -2.96
C GLN A 115 5.54 11.61 -2.68
N ALA A 116 4.89 11.66 -1.52
CA ALA A 116 4.08 12.81 -1.12
C ALA A 116 4.92 14.09 -0.99
N ASP A 117 4.36 15.22 -1.43
CA ASP A 117 4.95 16.53 -1.21
C ASP A 117 4.93 16.90 0.28
N LYS A 118 5.95 17.62 0.72
CA LYS A 118 6.04 18.10 2.11
C LYS A 118 4.87 19.00 2.51
N ARG A 119 4.33 19.77 1.55
CA ARG A 119 3.15 20.61 1.78
C ARG A 119 1.90 19.78 2.03
N LEU A 120 1.71 18.68 1.29
CA LEU A 120 0.61 17.76 1.55
C LEU A 120 0.69 17.20 2.97
N ILE A 121 1.89 16.74 3.37
CA ILE A 121 2.11 16.18 4.72
C ILE A 121 1.81 17.25 5.78
N ALA A 122 2.33 18.46 5.62
CA ALA A 122 2.08 19.58 6.55
C ALA A 122 0.59 19.94 6.62
N ASN A 123 -0.10 20.00 5.50
CA ASN A 123 -1.54 20.28 5.44
C ASN A 123 -2.38 19.20 6.14
N VAL A 124 -1.98 17.93 6.01
CA VAL A 124 -2.62 16.83 6.73
C VAL A 124 -2.37 16.94 8.24
N ASP A 125 -1.14 17.24 8.65
CA ASP A 125 -0.76 17.37 10.06
C ASP A 125 -1.54 18.50 10.76
N ILE A 126 -1.59 19.69 10.15
CA ILE A 126 -2.34 20.84 10.70
C ILE A 126 -3.84 20.53 10.88
N ARG A 127 -4.43 19.74 9.99
CA ARG A 127 -5.86 19.39 10.03
C ARG A 127 -6.16 18.15 10.87
N CYS A 128 -5.14 17.41 11.26
CA CYS A 128 -5.28 16.13 11.94
C CYS A 128 -5.40 16.31 13.45
N ASN A 129 -6.59 16.09 13.99
CA ASN A 129 -6.81 15.96 15.43
C ASN A 129 -6.83 14.48 15.80
N LEU A 130 -5.83 14.04 16.59
CA LEU A 130 -5.62 12.66 16.95
C LEU A 130 -6.30 12.28 18.26
N GLU A 131 -7.08 11.21 18.23
CA GLU A 131 -7.71 10.59 19.38
C GLU A 131 -7.25 9.13 19.54
N ARG A 132 -7.01 8.71 20.77
CA ARG A 132 -6.60 7.33 21.03
C ARG A 132 -7.78 6.38 20.95
N ALA A 133 -7.75 5.42 20.02
CA ALA A 133 -8.80 4.42 19.84
C ALA A 133 -8.57 3.13 20.65
N GLY A 134 -7.33 2.80 20.99
CA GLY A 134 -7.03 1.58 21.73
C GLY A 134 -5.64 1.00 21.52
N VAL A 135 -5.50 -0.26 21.89
CA VAL A 135 -4.25 -1.03 21.79
C VAL A 135 -4.53 -2.29 20.99
N SER A 136 -3.72 -2.55 19.97
CA SER A 136 -3.71 -3.82 19.25
C SER A 136 -2.52 -4.65 19.70
N ARG A 137 -2.77 -5.83 20.24
CA ARG A 137 -1.74 -6.78 20.62
C ARG A 137 -1.59 -7.85 19.53
N LEU A 138 -0.39 -8.36 19.35
CA LEU A 138 -0.18 -9.52 18.50
C LEU A 138 -0.95 -10.73 19.06
N CYS A 139 -1.74 -11.35 18.19
CA CYS A 139 -2.38 -12.61 18.52
C CYS A 139 -1.29 -13.69 18.59
N ARG A 140 -0.91 -14.07 19.79
CA ARG A 140 0.04 -15.17 20.00
C ARG A 140 -0.75 -16.46 20.13
N SER A 141 -0.39 -17.44 19.34
CA SER A 141 -0.95 -18.79 19.55
C SER A 141 -0.55 -19.30 20.94
N PRO A 142 -1.48 -19.82 21.72
CA PRO A 142 -1.17 -20.46 23.00
C PRO A 142 -0.36 -21.75 22.82
N PHE A 143 -0.26 -22.26 21.60
CA PHE A 143 0.41 -23.50 21.26
C PHE A 143 1.84 -23.26 20.75
N SER A 144 2.78 -24.11 21.13
CA SER A 144 4.13 -24.17 20.57
C SER A 144 4.10 -24.47 19.06
N LYS A 145 5.23 -24.30 18.38
CA LYS A 145 5.31 -24.59 16.94
C LYS A 145 4.99 -26.06 16.65
N GLU A 146 5.46 -26.97 17.50
CA GLU A 146 5.27 -28.41 17.39
C GLU A 146 3.82 -28.82 17.63
N GLU A 147 3.20 -28.31 18.69
CA GLU A 147 1.78 -28.52 18.96
C GLU A 147 0.85 -28.02 17.86
N ARG A 148 1.20 -26.86 17.24
CA ARG A 148 0.43 -26.35 16.09
C ARG A 148 0.52 -27.27 14.89
N LEU A 149 1.69 -27.81 14.63
CA LEU A 149 1.93 -28.75 13.52
C LEU A 149 1.17 -30.05 13.75
N GLN A 150 1.20 -30.56 14.96
CA GLN A 150 0.49 -31.75 15.36
C GLN A 150 -1.03 -31.61 15.24
N LYS A 151 -1.59 -30.49 15.75
CA LYS A 151 -3.03 -30.17 15.59
C LYS A 151 -3.43 -29.94 14.14
N ALA A 152 -2.56 -29.32 13.33
CA ALA A 152 -2.84 -29.17 11.90
C ALA A 152 -2.88 -30.53 11.18
N LEU A 153 -1.96 -31.43 11.50
CA LEU A 153 -1.95 -32.79 10.95
C LEU A 153 -3.19 -33.59 11.38
N GLU A 154 -3.55 -33.54 12.65
CA GLU A 154 -4.77 -34.18 13.18
C GLU A 154 -6.02 -33.66 12.45
N TYR A 155 -6.11 -32.34 12.26
CA TYR A 155 -7.22 -31.71 11.55
C TYR A 155 -7.28 -32.13 10.08
N LEU A 156 -6.14 -32.15 9.37
CA LEU A 156 -6.04 -32.58 7.98
C LEU A 156 -6.39 -34.07 7.81
N ASN A 157 -5.97 -34.91 8.74
CA ASN A 157 -6.29 -36.34 8.74
C ASN A 157 -7.79 -36.57 8.96
N ALA A 158 -8.45 -35.74 9.78
CA ALA A 158 -9.87 -35.85 10.08
C ALA A 158 -10.79 -35.27 8.96
N HIS A 159 -10.34 -34.23 8.24
CA HIS A 159 -11.19 -33.45 7.33
C HIS A 159 -10.69 -33.43 5.89
N GLY A 160 -9.54 -34.03 5.59
CA GLY A 160 -8.92 -33.99 4.26
C GLY A 160 -8.29 -32.63 3.91
N ALA A 161 -7.67 -32.54 2.72
CA ALA A 161 -7.02 -31.32 2.26
C ALA A 161 -8.05 -30.20 1.99
N MET A 162 -7.93 -29.08 2.71
CA MET A 162 -8.74 -27.89 2.50
C MET A 162 -8.02 -26.88 1.62
N LYS A 163 -8.74 -26.30 0.64
CA LYS A 163 -8.22 -25.14 -0.08
C LYS A 163 -8.29 -23.90 0.82
N VAL A 164 -7.16 -23.27 1.04
CA VAL A 164 -7.12 -21.94 1.67
C VAL A 164 -7.73 -20.95 0.68
N LYS A 165 -8.80 -20.28 1.09
CA LYS A 165 -9.43 -19.19 0.33
C LYS A 165 -8.67 -17.89 0.57
#